data_02c7df251837602a37cdf46a9958852c
#
_entry.id   02c7df251837602a37cdf46a9958852c
#
_cell.length_a   1.000
_cell.length_b   1.000
_cell.length_c   1.000
_cell.angle_alpha   90.00
_cell.angle_beta   90.00
_cell.angle_gamma   90.00
#
_symmetry.space_group_name_H-M   'P 1'
#
loop_
_entity.id
_entity.type
_entity.pdbx_description
1 polymer ?
#
loop_
_entity_poly.entity_id
_entity_poly.type
_entity_poly.pdbx_seq_one_letter_code
_entity_poly.pdbx_strand_id
1 'polypeptide(L)'
;MPDIYVIDRRKDEGEQIRSICFNYLMFRNIEAESRLVDSVSGIGKETCLCMVECSEGLVPIVFEIRGLNSMNYVVLIIKSFSELASGVRPGICPSGYVLLPPEKDKIYELLDAVFEDYLHCTENEGCWLFSFKIKSKEFSVPYDRIILFESSNKKIMLRTENQEFEFYDTLDNVLKSVPQDFIQIHKSYVVNSKHIISVDYGGQTVCMDDGSEAYLSRTYKSSLRELMASRGAEK
;
A
#
# COMPACT_ATOMS: atom_id res chain seq x y z
N MET A 1 -5.16 -10.27 -10.31
CA MET A 1 -5.66 -10.59 -8.95
C MET A 1 -4.51 -11.01 -8.06
N PRO A 2 -4.53 -10.74 -6.74
CA PRO A 2 -3.44 -11.12 -5.85
C PRO A 2 -3.37 -12.64 -5.65
N ASP A 3 -2.15 -13.19 -5.69
CA ASP A 3 -1.90 -14.57 -5.27
C ASP A 3 -2.12 -14.72 -3.77
N ILE A 4 -2.50 -15.93 -3.36
CA ILE A 4 -2.76 -16.26 -1.96
C ILE A 4 -1.63 -17.12 -1.42
N TYR A 5 -0.97 -16.65 -0.37
CA TYR A 5 0.07 -17.40 0.33
C TYR A 5 -0.39 -17.73 1.74
N VAL A 6 -0.36 -19.02 2.08
CA VAL A 6 -0.65 -19.51 3.43
C VAL A 6 0.68 -19.81 4.11
N ILE A 7 0.96 -19.15 5.24
CA ILE A 7 2.17 -19.31 6.05
C ILE A 7 1.74 -19.91 7.38
N ASP A 8 1.73 -21.23 7.47
CA ASP A 8 1.32 -21.95 8.68
C ASP A 8 2.32 -23.10 8.96
N ARG A 9 2.85 -23.13 10.17
CA ARG A 9 3.74 -24.20 10.62
C ARG A 9 3.03 -25.54 10.84
N ARG A 10 1.71 -25.49 11.00
CA ARG A 10 0.82 -26.64 11.13
C ARG A 10 0.36 -27.05 9.73
N LYS A 11 1.11 -27.93 9.09
CA LYS A 11 0.90 -28.30 7.68
C LYS A 11 -0.51 -28.75 7.34
N ASP A 12 -1.18 -29.47 8.23
CA ASP A 12 -2.53 -29.99 7.97
C ASP A 12 -3.58 -28.87 7.92
N GLU A 13 -3.55 -27.92 8.86
CA GLU A 13 -4.47 -26.79 8.90
C GLU A 13 -4.19 -25.79 7.77
N GLY A 14 -2.90 -25.53 7.52
CA GLY A 14 -2.46 -24.68 6.39
C GLY A 14 -2.89 -25.25 5.05
N GLU A 15 -2.78 -26.57 4.84
CA GLU A 15 -3.22 -27.23 3.60
C GLU A 15 -4.73 -27.23 3.44
N GLN A 16 -5.51 -27.35 4.52
CA GLN A 16 -6.96 -27.18 4.47
C GLN A 16 -7.35 -25.76 4.04
N ILE A 17 -6.73 -24.72 4.62
CA ILE A 17 -6.97 -23.34 4.24
C ILE A 17 -6.58 -23.10 2.77
N ARG A 18 -5.38 -23.56 2.36
CA ARG A 18 -4.93 -23.45 0.97
C ARG A 18 -5.92 -24.13 0.00
N SER A 19 -6.40 -25.32 0.35
CA SER A 19 -7.38 -26.06 -0.48
C SER A 19 -8.70 -25.31 -0.61
N ILE A 20 -9.19 -24.68 0.48
CA ILE A 20 -10.40 -23.84 0.45
C ILE A 20 -10.18 -22.62 -0.46
N CYS A 21 -9.02 -21.96 -0.34
CA CYS A 21 -8.67 -20.82 -1.19
C CYS A 21 -8.57 -21.22 -2.66
N PHE A 22 -7.93 -22.36 -2.97
CA PHE A 22 -7.85 -22.88 -4.33
C PHE A 22 -9.24 -23.14 -4.93
N ASN A 23 -10.13 -23.79 -4.15
CA ASN A 23 -11.50 -24.03 -4.60
C ASN A 23 -12.29 -22.74 -4.83
N TYR A 24 -12.05 -21.70 -4.02
CA TYR A 24 -12.62 -20.38 -4.21
C TYR A 24 -12.18 -19.77 -5.55
N LEU A 25 -10.87 -19.75 -5.81
CA LEU A 25 -10.31 -19.20 -7.06
C LEU A 25 -10.90 -19.91 -8.28
N MET A 26 -10.97 -21.23 -8.25
CA MET A 26 -11.59 -22.03 -9.31
C MET A 26 -13.08 -21.73 -9.48
N PHE A 27 -13.83 -21.63 -8.37
CA PHE A 27 -15.27 -21.38 -8.40
C PHE A 27 -15.61 -19.99 -8.94
N ARG A 28 -14.79 -18.98 -8.61
CA ARG A 28 -14.94 -17.58 -9.07
C ARG A 28 -14.29 -17.33 -10.43
N ASN A 29 -13.62 -18.32 -11.03
CA ASN A 29 -12.84 -18.19 -12.26
C ASN A 29 -11.82 -17.06 -12.21
N ILE A 30 -11.08 -17.00 -11.09
CA ILE A 30 -10.06 -15.98 -10.82
C ILE A 30 -8.69 -16.52 -11.21
N GLU A 31 -7.95 -15.79 -12.07
CA GLU A 31 -6.57 -16.10 -12.43
C GLU A 31 -5.62 -15.63 -11.31
N ALA A 32 -5.44 -16.48 -10.32
CA ALA A 32 -4.49 -16.33 -9.22
C ALA A 32 -4.16 -17.71 -8.66
N GLU A 33 -3.06 -17.83 -7.91
CA GLU A 33 -2.62 -19.07 -7.30
C GLU A 33 -2.79 -19.06 -5.78
N SER A 34 -2.98 -20.26 -5.22
CA SER A 34 -2.99 -20.49 -3.77
C SER A 34 -1.86 -21.44 -3.42
N ARG A 35 -0.92 -20.97 -2.60
CA ARG A 35 0.32 -21.70 -2.22
C ARG A 35 0.48 -21.78 -0.72
N LEU A 36 0.87 -22.96 -0.23
CA LEU A 36 1.39 -23.12 1.13
C LEU A 36 2.91 -22.92 1.10
N VAL A 37 3.42 -22.02 1.94
CA VAL A 37 4.86 -21.70 2.00
C VAL A 37 5.37 -21.77 3.45
N ASP A 38 6.61 -22.19 3.61
CA ASP A 38 7.23 -22.32 4.94
C ASP A 38 7.84 -20.99 5.43
N SER A 39 8.03 -20.02 4.54
CA SER A 39 8.66 -18.73 4.85
C SER A 39 8.30 -17.66 3.84
N VAL A 40 8.58 -16.41 4.18
CA VAL A 40 8.36 -15.23 3.33
C VAL A 40 9.19 -15.25 2.04
N SER A 41 10.33 -15.97 2.02
CA SER A 41 11.19 -16.06 0.83
C SER A 41 10.52 -16.69 -0.40
N GLY A 42 9.43 -17.43 -0.20
CA GLY A 42 8.62 -17.99 -1.30
C GLY A 42 7.57 -17.04 -1.88
N ILE A 43 7.45 -15.81 -1.37
CA ILE A 43 6.44 -14.82 -1.77
C ILE A 43 7.00 -13.94 -2.88
N GLY A 44 6.19 -13.65 -3.90
CA GLY A 44 6.52 -12.71 -4.98
C GLY A 44 6.55 -11.26 -4.50
N LYS A 45 7.01 -10.34 -5.39
CA LYS A 45 7.04 -8.91 -5.09
C LYS A 45 5.75 -8.16 -5.48
N GLU A 46 4.87 -8.81 -6.19
CA GLU A 46 3.57 -8.26 -6.54
C GLU A 46 2.65 -8.25 -5.32
N THR A 47 1.59 -7.44 -5.37
CA THR A 47 0.59 -7.42 -4.29
C THR A 47 -0.03 -8.80 -4.13
N CYS A 48 -0.01 -9.32 -2.93
CA CYS A 48 -0.55 -10.64 -2.60
C CYS A 48 -1.34 -10.63 -1.28
N LEU A 49 -2.11 -11.71 -1.07
CA LEU A 49 -2.78 -11.99 0.18
C LEU A 49 -1.98 -13.03 0.96
N CYS A 50 -1.50 -12.66 2.14
CA CYS A 50 -0.76 -13.54 3.03
C CYS A 50 -1.62 -13.92 4.24
N MET A 51 -1.96 -15.19 4.38
CA MET A 51 -2.61 -15.75 5.56
C MET A 51 -1.54 -16.31 6.50
N VAL A 52 -1.38 -15.72 7.68
CA VAL A 52 -0.24 -15.99 8.58
C VAL A 52 -0.74 -16.49 9.93
N GLU A 53 -0.14 -17.58 10.43
CA GLU A 53 -0.40 -18.08 11.78
C GLU A 53 -0.08 -17.02 12.84
N CYS A 54 -1.06 -16.74 13.71
CA CYS A 54 -0.86 -15.86 14.86
C CYS A 54 -0.03 -16.56 15.94
N SER A 55 1.27 -16.32 15.93
CA SER A 55 2.26 -16.93 16.85
C SER A 55 3.21 -15.88 17.37
N GLU A 56 4.12 -16.25 18.29
CA GLU A 56 5.15 -15.35 18.83
C GLU A 56 6.07 -14.75 17.76
N GLY A 57 6.21 -15.41 16.60
CA GLY A 57 6.99 -14.93 15.44
C GLY A 57 6.22 -14.06 14.46
N LEU A 58 4.96 -13.69 14.73
CA LEU A 58 4.09 -12.96 13.80
C LEU A 58 4.67 -11.60 13.36
N VAL A 59 5.16 -10.80 14.31
CA VAL A 59 5.61 -9.42 14.04
C VAL A 59 6.74 -9.37 12.99
N PRO A 60 7.86 -10.09 13.16
CA PRO A 60 8.91 -10.16 12.13
C PRO A 60 8.38 -10.60 10.76
N ILE A 61 7.54 -11.64 10.71
CA ILE A 61 6.98 -12.17 9.46
C ILE A 61 6.16 -11.10 8.74
N VAL A 62 5.29 -10.38 9.46
CA VAL A 62 4.48 -9.31 8.85
C VAL A 62 5.35 -8.16 8.35
N PHE A 63 6.40 -7.77 9.08
CA PHE A 63 7.35 -6.75 8.61
C PHE A 63 8.10 -7.19 7.35
N GLU A 64 8.50 -8.46 7.24
CA GLU A 64 9.11 -9.00 6.02
C GLU A 64 8.12 -8.97 4.84
N ILE A 65 6.87 -9.42 5.05
CA ILE A 65 5.80 -9.37 4.04
C ILE A 65 5.56 -7.93 3.55
N ARG A 66 5.47 -6.98 4.47
CA ARG A 66 5.30 -5.55 4.15
C ARG A 66 6.54 -4.94 3.51
N GLY A 67 7.73 -5.48 3.79
CA GLY A 67 8.99 -5.11 3.15
C GLY A 67 9.10 -5.56 1.70
N LEU A 68 8.44 -6.65 1.31
CA LEU A 68 8.33 -7.07 -0.10
C LEU A 68 7.42 -6.13 -0.88
N ASN A 69 6.24 -5.86 -0.33
CA ASN A 69 5.26 -4.92 -0.86
C ASN A 69 4.38 -4.43 0.29
N SER A 70 4.37 -3.13 0.55
CA SER A 70 3.57 -2.51 1.62
C SER A 70 2.06 -2.72 1.44
N MET A 71 1.65 -3.12 0.26
CA MET A 71 0.26 -3.33 -0.18
C MET A 71 -0.25 -4.74 0.05
N ASN A 72 0.61 -5.65 0.47
CA ASN A 72 0.18 -7.01 0.74
C ASN A 72 -0.93 -7.04 1.80
N TYR A 73 -1.99 -7.77 1.51
CA TYR A 73 -3.03 -8.06 2.49
C TYR A 73 -2.50 -9.08 3.49
N VAL A 74 -2.74 -8.83 4.77
CA VAL A 74 -2.32 -9.75 5.85
C VAL A 74 -3.55 -10.23 6.60
N VAL A 75 -3.80 -11.53 6.57
CA VAL A 75 -4.89 -12.20 7.28
C VAL A 75 -4.28 -13.08 8.38
N LEU A 76 -4.80 -12.99 9.58
CA LEU A 76 -4.32 -13.78 10.71
C LEU A 76 -5.06 -15.11 10.82
N ILE A 77 -4.33 -16.22 10.94
CA ILE A 77 -4.88 -17.53 11.28
C ILE A 77 -4.83 -17.66 12.81
N ILE A 78 -5.99 -17.75 13.46
CA ILE A 78 -6.14 -17.73 14.92
C ILE A 78 -6.91 -18.96 15.43
N LYS A 79 -6.61 -19.41 16.65
CA LYS A 79 -7.35 -20.45 17.36
C LYS A 79 -8.46 -19.88 18.23
N SER A 80 -8.30 -18.63 18.65
CA SER A 80 -9.26 -17.96 19.53
C SER A 80 -9.20 -16.43 19.34
N PHE A 81 -10.25 -15.75 19.75
CA PHE A 81 -10.29 -14.29 19.72
C PHE A 81 -9.30 -13.63 20.69
N SER A 82 -8.79 -14.34 21.70
CA SER A 82 -7.71 -13.85 22.56
C SER A 82 -6.38 -13.72 21.80
N GLU A 83 -6.11 -14.61 20.85
CA GLU A 83 -4.96 -14.47 19.94
C GLU A 83 -5.11 -13.27 19.00
N LEU A 84 -6.32 -13.03 18.48
CA LEU A 84 -6.61 -11.87 17.65
C LEU A 84 -6.26 -10.57 18.37
N ALA A 85 -6.65 -10.43 19.64
CA ALA A 85 -6.36 -9.24 20.44
C ALA A 85 -4.86 -8.96 20.57
N SER A 86 -4.01 -9.98 20.57
CA SER A 86 -2.55 -9.84 20.57
C SER A 86 -1.96 -9.52 19.19
N GLY A 87 -2.64 -9.93 18.12
CA GLY A 87 -2.26 -9.72 16.72
C GLY A 87 -2.69 -8.38 16.15
N VAL A 88 -3.73 -7.74 16.70
CA VAL A 88 -4.20 -6.42 16.24
C VAL A 88 -3.35 -5.33 16.86
N ARG A 89 -2.30 -4.92 16.16
CA ARG A 89 -1.37 -3.84 16.57
C ARG A 89 -1.14 -2.88 15.41
N PRO A 90 -0.81 -1.61 15.65
CA PRO A 90 -0.57 -0.62 14.59
C PRO A 90 0.46 -1.07 13.54
N GLY A 91 1.49 -1.84 13.92
CA GLY A 91 2.50 -2.34 12.99
C GLY A 91 2.09 -3.58 12.19
N ILE A 92 1.00 -4.27 12.57
CA ILE A 92 0.49 -5.46 11.86
C ILE A 92 -0.65 -5.08 10.92
N CYS A 93 -1.62 -4.28 11.38
CA CYS A 93 -2.79 -3.85 10.61
C CYS A 93 -3.38 -4.98 9.78
N PRO A 94 -3.94 -6.06 10.40
CA PRO A 94 -4.45 -7.19 9.64
C PRO A 94 -5.68 -6.79 8.83
N SER A 95 -5.80 -7.32 7.62
CA SER A 95 -6.95 -7.15 6.73
C SER A 95 -8.13 -8.05 7.09
N GLY A 96 -7.89 -9.05 7.95
CA GLY A 96 -8.91 -9.98 8.42
C GLY A 96 -8.31 -11.11 9.23
N TYR A 97 -9.14 -12.11 9.54
CA TYR A 97 -8.70 -13.31 10.27
C TYR A 97 -9.45 -14.56 9.80
N VAL A 98 -8.81 -15.71 9.96
CA VAL A 98 -9.40 -17.05 9.83
C VAL A 98 -9.36 -17.72 11.18
N LEU A 99 -10.53 -18.08 11.72
CA LEU A 99 -10.64 -18.83 12.98
C LEU A 99 -10.56 -20.34 12.68
N LEU A 100 -9.77 -21.06 13.49
CA LEU A 100 -9.65 -22.52 13.40
C LEU A 100 -10.73 -23.23 14.26
N PRO A 101 -11.26 -24.37 13.78
CA PRO A 101 -11.02 -24.98 12.46
C PRO A 101 -11.55 -24.15 11.30
N PRO A 102 -10.92 -24.21 10.09
CA PRO A 102 -11.28 -23.33 9.00
C PRO A 102 -12.67 -23.67 8.44
N GLU A 103 -13.56 -22.68 8.40
CA GLU A 103 -14.89 -22.78 7.82
C GLU A 103 -14.88 -22.21 6.39
N LYS A 104 -15.32 -23.04 5.42
CA LYS A 104 -15.32 -22.68 3.99
C LYS A 104 -16.02 -21.35 3.71
N ASP A 105 -17.24 -21.20 4.23
CA ASP A 105 -18.08 -20.04 3.93
C ASP A 105 -17.46 -18.75 4.49
N LYS A 106 -16.84 -18.82 5.67
CA LYS A 106 -16.14 -17.68 6.28
C LYS A 106 -14.91 -17.26 5.51
N ILE A 107 -14.15 -18.22 4.97
CA ILE A 107 -13.02 -17.93 4.12
C ILE A 107 -13.48 -17.32 2.79
N TYR A 108 -14.60 -17.79 2.23
CA TYR A 108 -15.16 -17.22 1.00
C TYR A 108 -15.63 -15.78 1.20
N GLU A 109 -16.36 -15.48 2.28
CA GLU A 109 -16.75 -14.11 2.66
C GLU A 109 -15.52 -13.19 2.80
N LEU A 110 -14.46 -13.68 3.45
CA LEU A 110 -13.21 -12.94 3.62
C LEU A 110 -12.52 -12.66 2.28
N LEU A 111 -12.43 -13.68 1.42
CA LEU A 111 -11.80 -13.55 0.10
C LEU A 111 -12.62 -12.61 -0.80
N ASP A 112 -13.95 -12.70 -0.80
CA ASP A 112 -14.82 -11.77 -1.53
C ASP A 112 -14.51 -10.33 -1.11
N ALA A 113 -14.45 -10.04 0.20
CA ALA A 113 -14.13 -8.71 0.72
C ALA A 113 -12.71 -8.22 0.33
N VAL A 114 -11.69 -9.08 0.43
CA VAL A 114 -10.31 -8.72 0.07
C VAL A 114 -10.17 -8.50 -1.43
N PHE A 115 -10.79 -9.33 -2.26
CA PHE A 115 -10.72 -9.16 -3.72
C PHE A 115 -11.53 -7.96 -4.20
N GLU A 116 -12.67 -7.65 -3.57
CA GLU A 116 -13.44 -6.44 -3.83
C GLU A 116 -12.62 -5.19 -3.49
N ASP A 117 -11.98 -5.17 -2.31
CA ASP A 117 -11.09 -4.08 -1.90
C ASP A 117 -9.89 -3.93 -2.85
N TYR A 118 -9.26 -5.05 -3.26
CA TYR A 118 -8.18 -5.03 -4.24
C TYR A 118 -8.61 -4.43 -5.58
N LEU A 119 -9.77 -4.86 -6.12
CA LEU A 119 -10.31 -4.29 -7.35
C LEU A 119 -10.63 -2.81 -7.18
N HIS A 120 -11.23 -2.44 -6.07
CA HIS A 120 -11.52 -1.04 -5.76
C HIS A 120 -10.25 -0.20 -5.68
N CYS A 121 -9.18 -0.75 -5.09
CA CYS A 121 -7.88 -0.09 -5.01
C CYS A 121 -7.17 -0.02 -6.37
N THR A 122 -7.37 -1.00 -7.26
CA THR A 122 -6.76 -1.03 -8.60
C THR A 122 -7.56 -0.25 -9.63
N GLU A 123 -8.89 -0.23 -9.54
CA GLU A 123 -9.77 0.54 -10.44
C GLU A 123 -9.84 2.03 -10.06
N ASN A 124 -9.79 2.31 -8.77
CA ASN A 124 -9.70 3.67 -8.23
C ASN A 124 -8.27 3.93 -7.75
N GLU A 125 -7.28 3.90 -8.59
CA GLU A 125 -5.85 4.22 -8.33
C GLU A 125 -5.61 5.18 -7.13
N GLY A 126 -6.16 4.94 -5.92
CA GLY A 126 -6.08 6.00 -4.98
C GLY A 126 -6.60 5.85 -3.55
N CYS A 127 -6.93 4.67 -3.05
CA CYS A 127 -7.35 4.59 -1.63
C CYS A 127 -6.19 4.30 -0.64
N TRP A 128 -5.00 4.78 -0.94
CA TRP A 128 -3.80 4.58 -0.14
C TRP A 128 -3.60 5.77 0.78
N LEU A 129 -3.27 5.48 2.04
CA LEU A 129 -3.10 6.51 3.06
C LEU A 129 -1.62 6.79 3.33
N PHE A 130 -1.21 8.02 3.19
CA PHE A 130 0.05 8.50 3.73
C PHE A 130 -0.14 8.81 5.21
N SER A 131 0.55 8.08 6.08
CA SER A 131 0.43 8.23 7.52
C SER A 131 1.64 8.95 8.10
N PHE A 132 1.41 9.94 8.96
CA PHE A 132 2.45 10.74 9.62
C PHE A 132 2.01 11.17 11.01
N LYS A 133 2.97 11.65 11.82
CA LYS A 133 2.71 12.08 13.20
C LYS A 133 2.99 13.56 13.38
N ILE A 134 2.04 14.25 14.02
CA ILE A 134 2.22 15.62 14.52
C ILE A 134 2.08 15.56 16.04
N LYS A 135 3.18 15.77 16.77
CA LYS A 135 3.24 15.59 18.23
C LYS A 135 2.80 14.15 18.61
N SER A 136 1.71 14.01 19.38
CA SER A 136 1.16 12.72 19.83
C SER A 136 0.00 12.21 18.97
N LYS A 137 -0.38 12.94 17.92
CA LYS A 137 -1.50 12.56 17.03
C LYS A 137 -0.97 11.95 15.75
N GLU A 138 -1.59 10.86 15.31
CA GLU A 138 -1.36 10.23 14.03
C GLU A 138 -2.42 10.68 13.03
N PHE A 139 -1.98 11.01 11.83
CA PHE A 139 -2.81 11.47 10.72
C PHE A 139 -2.61 10.53 9.55
N SER A 140 -3.68 10.31 8.79
CA SER A 140 -3.64 9.53 7.55
C SER A 140 -4.39 10.31 6.47
N VAL A 141 -3.74 10.52 5.33
CA VAL A 141 -4.27 11.27 4.21
C VAL A 141 -4.23 10.38 2.96
N PRO A 142 -5.34 10.21 2.23
CA PRO A 142 -5.35 9.48 0.97
C PRO A 142 -4.34 10.08 -0.03
N TYR A 143 -3.56 9.21 -0.71
CA TYR A 143 -2.55 9.68 -1.68
C TYR A 143 -3.17 10.47 -2.84
N ASP A 144 -4.37 10.12 -3.26
CA ASP A 144 -5.12 10.82 -4.31
C ASP A 144 -5.49 12.26 -3.93
N ARG A 145 -5.54 12.57 -2.63
CA ARG A 145 -5.79 13.93 -2.13
C ARG A 145 -4.52 14.75 -1.91
N ILE A 146 -3.35 14.10 -1.97
CA ILE A 146 -2.08 14.80 -1.74
C ILE A 146 -1.61 15.41 -3.06
N ILE A 147 -1.48 16.72 -3.07
CA ILE A 147 -1.04 17.50 -4.23
C ILE A 147 0.49 17.56 -4.27
N LEU A 148 1.11 17.93 -3.17
CA LEU A 148 2.57 18.03 -3.08
C LEU A 148 3.08 17.93 -1.65
N PHE A 149 4.37 17.63 -1.55
CA PHE A 149 5.17 17.77 -0.35
C PHE A 149 6.23 18.85 -0.58
N GLU A 150 6.35 19.77 0.37
CA GLU A 150 7.37 20.81 0.38
C GLU A 150 8.26 20.67 1.61
N SER A 151 9.58 20.69 1.41
CA SER A 151 10.54 20.69 2.51
C SER A 151 10.94 22.13 2.83
N SER A 152 10.66 22.57 4.06
CA SER A 152 11.05 23.86 4.59
C SER A 152 11.45 23.75 6.07
N ASN A 153 12.58 24.35 6.47
CA ASN A 153 13.01 24.44 7.87
C ASN A 153 13.06 23.10 8.63
N LYS A 154 13.56 22.04 8.00
CA LYS A 154 13.63 20.65 8.54
C LYS A 154 12.27 20.01 8.79
N LYS A 155 11.22 20.52 8.20
CA LYS A 155 9.88 19.97 8.23
C LYS A 155 9.38 19.74 6.82
N ILE A 156 8.41 18.85 6.70
CA ILE A 156 7.66 18.60 5.49
C ILE A 156 6.29 19.25 5.66
N MET A 157 5.90 20.03 4.68
CA MET A 157 4.53 20.49 4.50
C MET A 157 3.87 19.59 3.45
N LEU A 158 2.81 18.90 3.84
CA LEU A 158 1.94 18.12 2.97
C LEU A 158 0.74 19.01 2.64
N ARG A 159 0.47 19.20 1.36
CA ARG A 159 -0.68 19.97 0.86
C ARG A 159 -1.69 19.07 0.19
N THR A 160 -2.95 19.29 0.56
CA THR A 160 -4.13 18.75 -0.11
C THR A 160 -4.98 19.92 -0.62
N GLU A 161 -6.03 19.65 -1.39
CA GLU A 161 -6.94 20.69 -1.89
C GLU A 161 -7.48 21.63 -0.79
N ASN A 162 -7.75 21.10 0.40
CA ASN A 162 -8.44 21.82 1.47
C ASN A 162 -7.64 21.97 2.75
N GLN A 163 -6.47 21.35 2.89
CA GLN A 163 -5.71 21.31 4.14
C GLN A 163 -4.21 21.28 3.90
N GLU A 164 -3.46 21.82 4.87
CA GLU A 164 -2.01 21.72 4.95
C GLU A 164 -1.61 21.11 6.29
N PHE A 165 -0.62 20.21 6.25
CA PHE A 165 -0.08 19.55 7.44
C PHE A 165 1.43 19.76 7.50
N GLU A 166 1.95 20.11 8.67
CA GLU A 166 3.38 20.28 8.89
C GLU A 166 3.88 19.24 9.90
N PHE A 167 4.87 18.43 9.51
CA PHE A 167 5.45 17.38 10.34
C PHE A 167 6.97 17.26 10.13
N TYR A 168 7.66 16.58 11.06
CA TYR A 168 9.11 16.36 10.97
C TYR A 168 9.40 15.11 10.15
N ASP A 169 10.01 15.30 8.97
CA ASP A 169 10.53 14.23 8.12
C ASP A 169 11.48 14.81 7.04
N THR A 170 11.95 13.97 6.14
CA THR A 170 12.75 14.34 4.98
C THR A 170 12.05 13.93 3.69
N LEU A 171 12.29 14.64 2.58
CA LEU A 171 11.74 14.26 1.27
C LEU A 171 12.22 12.88 0.81
N ASP A 172 13.44 12.48 1.18
CA ASP A 172 13.95 11.14 0.86
C ASP A 172 13.15 10.02 1.54
N ASN A 173 12.68 10.24 2.77
CA ASN A 173 11.80 9.30 3.45
C ASN A 173 10.39 9.31 2.86
N VAL A 174 9.86 10.48 2.54
CA VAL A 174 8.58 10.62 1.84
C VAL A 174 8.60 9.85 0.54
N LEU A 175 9.63 10.03 -0.31
CA LEU A 175 9.76 9.33 -1.60
C LEU A 175 9.81 7.80 -1.48
N LYS A 176 10.32 7.27 -0.37
CA LYS A 176 10.32 5.82 -0.11
C LYS A 176 8.96 5.26 0.28
N SER A 177 8.06 6.13 0.75
CA SER A 177 6.75 5.75 1.30
C SER A 177 5.58 6.10 0.40
N VAL A 178 5.79 6.85 -0.68
CA VAL A 178 4.75 7.25 -1.62
C VAL A 178 4.80 6.42 -2.91
N PRO A 179 3.66 6.26 -3.63
CA PRO A 179 3.60 5.60 -4.93
C PRO A 179 4.44 6.29 -6.00
N GLN A 180 4.63 5.59 -7.14
CA GLN A 180 5.42 6.08 -8.29
C GLN A 180 4.83 7.33 -8.96
N ASP A 181 3.58 7.67 -8.69
CA ASP A 181 2.96 8.91 -9.15
C ASP A 181 3.57 10.17 -8.52
N PHE A 182 4.25 10.01 -7.39
CA PHE A 182 4.95 11.11 -6.74
C PHE A 182 6.36 11.24 -7.29
N ILE A 183 6.66 12.41 -7.84
CA ILE A 183 7.96 12.69 -8.43
C ILE A 183 8.63 13.89 -7.77
N GLN A 184 9.92 13.75 -7.51
CA GLN A 184 10.73 14.91 -7.09
C GLN A 184 11.03 15.80 -8.28
N ILE A 185 10.68 17.09 -8.15
CA ILE A 185 10.90 18.11 -9.19
C ILE A 185 11.90 19.19 -8.76
N HIS A 186 12.19 19.25 -7.48
CA HIS A 186 13.16 20.18 -6.89
C HIS A 186 13.72 19.58 -5.60
N LYS A 187 14.87 20.07 -5.12
CA LYS A 187 15.42 19.67 -3.81
C LYS A 187 14.45 19.84 -2.63
N SER A 188 13.43 20.69 -2.80
CA SER A 188 12.43 21.00 -1.80
C SER A 188 11.01 20.59 -2.19
N TYR A 189 10.76 20.01 -3.37
CA TYR A 189 9.43 19.67 -3.83
C TYR A 189 9.33 18.25 -4.38
N VAL A 190 8.35 17.50 -3.86
CA VAL A 190 7.82 16.26 -4.43
C VAL A 190 6.36 16.51 -4.76
N VAL A 191 5.94 16.29 -6.00
CA VAL A 191 4.58 16.54 -6.46
C VAL A 191 3.89 15.24 -6.89
N ASN A 192 2.60 15.17 -6.68
CA ASN A 192 1.77 14.12 -7.26
C ASN A 192 1.48 14.48 -8.72
N SER A 193 1.98 13.66 -9.62
CA SER A 193 1.85 13.91 -11.05
C SER A 193 0.39 13.92 -11.54
N LYS A 194 -0.55 13.27 -10.80
CA LYS A 194 -1.99 13.28 -11.11
C LYS A 194 -2.62 14.67 -10.99
N HIS A 195 -2.06 15.50 -10.12
CA HIS A 195 -2.51 16.88 -9.88
C HIS A 195 -1.80 17.94 -10.74
N ILE A 196 -0.89 17.53 -11.65
CA ILE A 196 -0.21 18.47 -12.54
C ILE A 196 -1.16 18.90 -13.66
N ILE A 197 -1.45 20.20 -13.74
CA ILE A 197 -2.19 20.82 -14.87
C ILE A 197 -1.24 21.18 -16.00
N SER A 198 -0.12 21.85 -15.67
CA SER A 198 0.82 22.33 -16.68
C SER A 198 2.26 22.39 -16.16
N VAL A 199 3.21 22.29 -17.09
CA VAL A 199 4.64 22.41 -16.81
C VAL A 199 5.24 23.49 -17.71
N ASP A 200 5.74 24.55 -17.12
CA ASP A 200 6.55 25.55 -17.82
C ASP A 200 8.04 25.21 -17.68
N TYR A 201 8.58 24.55 -18.70
CA TYR A 201 10.01 24.20 -18.73
C TYR A 201 10.92 25.41 -18.91
N GLY A 202 10.43 26.52 -19.48
CA GLY A 202 11.15 27.77 -19.63
C GLY A 202 11.20 28.56 -18.33
N GLY A 203 10.06 28.80 -17.72
CA GLY A 203 9.91 29.48 -16.43
C GLY A 203 10.29 28.62 -15.24
N GLN A 204 10.49 27.30 -15.44
CA GLN A 204 10.87 26.35 -14.39
C GLN A 204 9.82 26.26 -13.28
N THR A 205 8.54 26.19 -13.66
CA THR A 205 7.40 26.04 -12.74
C THR A 205 6.50 24.90 -13.18
N VAL A 206 5.84 24.28 -12.19
CA VAL A 206 4.80 23.28 -12.36
C VAL A 206 3.56 23.80 -11.68
N CYS A 207 2.45 23.93 -12.42
CA CYS A 207 1.16 24.35 -11.89
C CYS A 207 0.33 23.13 -11.52
N MET A 208 -0.21 23.14 -10.31
CA MET A 208 -1.07 22.11 -9.76
C MET A 208 -2.55 22.50 -9.92
N ASP A 209 -3.45 21.53 -9.75
CA ASP A 209 -4.91 21.72 -9.93
C ASP A 209 -5.58 22.55 -8.83
N ASP A 210 -4.94 22.69 -7.67
CA ASP A 210 -5.35 23.64 -6.60
C ASP A 210 -4.91 25.10 -6.88
N GLY A 211 -4.24 25.34 -8.02
CA GLY A 211 -3.69 26.63 -8.40
C GLY A 211 -2.33 26.95 -7.76
N SER A 212 -1.76 26.03 -6.99
CA SER A 212 -0.41 26.21 -6.45
C SER A 212 0.66 26.00 -7.52
N GLU A 213 1.82 26.62 -7.30
CA GLU A 213 2.99 26.50 -8.17
C GLU A 213 4.18 25.91 -7.40
N ALA A 214 4.87 24.97 -8.01
CA ALA A 214 6.09 24.38 -7.48
C ALA A 214 7.28 24.62 -8.42
N TYR A 215 8.46 24.89 -7.87
CA TYR A 215 9.66 25.13 -8.66
C TYR A 215 10.23 23.85 -9.26
N LEU A 216 10.59 23.89 -10.55
CA LEU A 216 11.22 22.79 -11.28
C LEU A 216 12.72 23.03 -11.44
N SER A 217 13.55 22.23 -10.82
CA SER A 217 15.00 22.29 -10.99
C SER A 217 15.43 21.64 -12.31
N ARG A 218 16.52 22.15 -12.90
CA ARG A 218 17.10 21.63 -14.16
C ARG A 218 17.43 20.14 -14.08
N THR A 219 17.86 19.66 -12.93
CA THR A 219 18.24 18.27 -12.67
C THR A 219 17.07 17.30 -12.86
N TYR A 220 15.85 17.73 -12.54
CA TYR A 220 14.66 16.86 -12.55
C TYR A 220 13.81 17.01 -13.82
N LYS A 221 14.18 17.90 -14.76
CA LYS A 221 13.40 18.13 -15.99
C LYS A 221 13.24 16.89 -16.87
N SER A 222 14.29 16.06 -16.99
CA SER A 222 14.25 14.83 -17.80
C SER A 222 13.26 13.81 -17.23
N SER A 223 13.37 13.52 -15.95
CA SER A 223 12.49 12.55 -15.27
C SER A 223 11.02 12.98 -15.32
N LEU A 224 10.74 14.28 -15.14
CA LEU A 224 9.37 14.79 -15.27
C LEU A 224 8.85 14.67 -16.71
N ARG A 225 9.68 14.91 -17.73
CA ARG A 225 9.29 14.75 -19.14
C ARG A 225 8.97 13.30 -19.48
N GLU A 226 9.77 12.36 -19.02
CA GLU A 226 9.55 10.93 -19.24
C GLU A 226 8.22 10.48 -18.62
N LEU A 227 7.94 10.90 -17.38
CA LEU A 227 6.68 10.60 -16.72
C LEU A 227 5.48 11.20 -17.44
N MET A 228 5.55 12.47 -17.87
CA MET A 228 4.45 13.12 -18.59
C MET A 228 4.24 12.52 -19.98
N ALA A 229 5.30 12.02 -20.64
CA ALA A 229 5.21 11.35 -21.94
C ALA A 229 4.54 9.97 -21.82
N SER A 230 4.85 9.17 -20.79
CA SER A 230 4.21 7.87 -20.56
C SER A 230 2.70 8.01 -20.34
N ARG A 231 2.26 9.04 -19.64
CA ARG A 231 0.82 9.34 -19.44
C ARG A 231 0.08 9.80 -20.69
N GLY A 232 0.77 10.45 -21.61
CA GLY A 232 0.19 10.86 -22.91
C GLY A 232 -0.02 9.72 -23.88
N ALA A 233 0.63 8.57 -23.65
CA ALA A 233 0.52 7.37 -24.49
C ALA A 233 -0.60 6.40 -24.05
N GLU A 234 -1.20 6.61 -22.87
CA GLU A 234 -2.29 5.78 -22.32
C GLU A 234 -3.71 6.35 -22.59
N LYS A 235 -3.82 7.34 -23.50
CA LYS A 235 -5.12 7.92 -23.89
C LYS A 235 -5.53 7.52 -25.29
#